data_4062cf3b1de65f3c54e7802e415a4c84
#
_entry.id   4062cf3b1de65f3c54e7802e415a4c84
#
_cell.length_a   1.000
_cell.length_b   1.000
_cell.length_c   1.000
_cell.angle_alpha   90.00
_cell.angle_beta   90.00
_cell.angle_gamma   90.00
#
_symmetry.space_group_name_H-M   'P 1'
#
loop_
_entity.id
_entity.type
_entity.pdbx_description
1 polymer ?
#
loop_
_entity_poly.entity_id
_entity_poly.type
_entity_poly.pdbx_seq_one_letter_code
_entity_poly.pdbx_strand_id
1 'polypeptide(L)'
;MTQIVFVHGMFQNPKSWDNWVRYFSDKGYDCSAPAWPLHDGDPKALRDNPPAGLGELSLDAIYASIKSAVAGLDKPVVIGHSVGGLIAQKLLADGHVSGAVAISSVAPNAMLDFDWGFIKNSAIITNPLKGDEPVYMDAKTFHGSFANTLSEEHAAVEFEKTATHDSRNVLRDCMGSSGKIDLSRPHEPLLLVAGEKDEIIPADLNEKNFKAYENTGSVTDFREFPNRGHYICGEPGWEEVAAYIDGWLQQNRFDVDNRIYAPSAI
;
A
#
# COMPACT_ATOMS: atom_id res chain seq x y z
N MET A 1 17.37 2.70 15.54
CA MET A 1 16.23 1.76 15.39
C MET A 1 15.52 2.15 14.11
N THR A 2 15.41 1.23 13.17
CA THR A 2 14.75 1.51 11.89
C THR A 2 13.25 1.75 12.13
N GLN A 3 12.75 2.84 11.56
CA GLN A 3 11.35 3.22 11.65
C GLN A 3 10.60 2.67 10.43
N ILE A 4 9.45 2.05 10.66
CA ILE A 4 8.58 1.52 9.59
C ILE A 4 7.22 2.23 9.67
N VAL A 5 6.79 2.77 8.53
CA VAL A 5 5.47 3.39 8.38
C VAL A 5 4.63 2.54 7.45
N PHE A 6 3.51 2.02 7.94
CA PHE A 6 2.56 1.24 7.16
C PHE A 6 1.48 2.14 6.56
N VAL A 7 1.24 2.02 5.25
CA VAL A 7 0.26 2.85 4.53
C VAL A 7 -0.80 1.95 3.90
N HIS A 8 -2.05 2.08 4.38
CA HIS A 8 -3.17 1.28 3.87
C HIS A 8 -3.60 1.69 2.45
N GLY A 9 -4.39 0.86 1.80
CA GLY A 9 -5.02 1.13 0.51
C GLY A 9 -6.44 1.67 0.64
N MET A 10 -7.12 1.83 -0.50
CA MET A 10 -8.55 2.16 -0.54
C MET A 10 -9.36 1.09 0.20
N PHE A 11 -10.49 1.52 0.75
CA PHE A 11 -11.44 0.68 1.49
C PHE A 11 -10.88 0.03 2.76
N GLN A 12 -9.76 0.53 3.26
CA GLN A 12 -9.08 0.09 4.47
C GLN A 12 -8.74 1.28 5.35
N ASN A 13 -8.29 1.01 6.58
CA ASN A 13 -7.73 2.01 7.48
C ASN A 13 -6.57 1.42 8.30
N PRO A 14 -5.96 2.13 9.25
CA PRO A 14 -4.84 1.62 10.05
C PRO A 14 -5.05 0.26 10.71
N LYS A 15 -6.32 -0.12 11.00
CA LYS A 15 -6.65 -1.42 11.62
C LYS A 15 -6.22 -2.62 10.78
N SER A 16 -6.14 -2.45 9.46
CA SER A 16 -5.62 -3.51 8.58
C SER A 16 -4.15 -3.86 8.83
N TRP A 17 -3.42 -2.97 9.50
CA TRP A 17 -2.00 -3.14 9.83
C TRP A 17 -1.71 -3.54 11.27
N ASP A 18 -2.74 -3.69 12.14
CA ASP A 18 -2.53 -3.99 13.58
C ASP A 18 -1.63 -5.21 13.81
N ASN A 19 -1.79 -6.28 13.03
CA ASN A 19 -0.98 -7.48 13.13
C ASN A 19 0.47 -7.24 12.65
N TRP A 20 0.65 -6.48 11.58
CA TRP A 20 1.97 -6.14 11.04
C TRP A 20 2.75 -5.22 11.96
N VAL A 21 2.10 -4.20 12.51
CA VAL A 21 2.69 -3.31 13.50
C VAL A 21 3.21 -4.12 14.69
N ARG A 22 2.40 -5.06 15.20
CA ARG A 22 2.84 -5.95 16.30
C ARG A 22 4.02 -6.82 15.88
N TYR A 23 3.91 -7.51 14.74
CA TYR A 23 4.94 -8.42 14.24
C TYR A 23 6.31 -7.74 14.09
N PHE A 24 6.36 -6.57 13.48
CA PHE A 24 7.61 -5.83 13.28
C PHE A 24 8.08 -5.14 14.56
N SER A 25 7.18 -4.68 15.42
CA SER A 25 7.55 -4.13 16.74
C SER A 25 8.19 -5.20 17.64
N ASP A 26 7.66 -6.43 17.64
CA ASP A 26 8.24 -7.55 18.39
C ASP A 26 9.65 -7.92 17.88
N LYS A 27 9.98 -7.58 16.65
CA LYS A 27 11.32 -7.71 16.07
C LYS A 27 12.24 -6.51 16.34
N GLY A 28 11.73 -5.48 17.00
CA GLY A 28 12.48 -4.30 17.44
C GLY A 28 12.48 -3.12 16.46
N TYR A 29 11.61 -3.10 15.46
CA TYR A 29 11.38 -1.92 14.65
C TYR A 29 10.47 -0.92 15.38
N ASP A 30 10.62 0.36 15.08
CA ASP A 30 9.71 1.42 15.54
C ASP A 30 8.60 1.61 14.50
N CYS A 31 7.41 1.12 14.79
CA CYS A 31 6.33 0.96 13.80
C CYS A 31 5.18 1.93 14.03
N SER A 32 4.65 2.50 12.94
CA SER A 32 3.43 3.28 12.95
C SER A 32 2.57 3.02 11.70
N ALA A 33 1.28 3.25 11.82
CA ALA A 33 0.31 3.15 10.73
C ALA A 33 -0.59 4.40 10.75
N PRO A 34 -0.19 5.52 10.13
CA PRO A 34 -1.02 6.72 10.08
C PRO A 34 -2.28 6.50 9.25
N ALA A 35 -3.39 7.04 9.72
CA ALA A 35 -4.64 7.06 8.95
C ALA A 35 -4.54 8.05 7.79
N TRP A 36 -5.19 7.72 6.68
CA TRP A 36 -5.54 8.74 5.69
C TRP A 36 -6.51 9.75 6.29
N PRO A 37 -6.59 10.96 5.73
CA PRO A 37 -7.65 11.89 6.12
C PRO A 37 -9.01 11.21 6.03
N LEU A 38 -9.87 11.40 7.04
CA LEU A 38 -11.22 10.85 7.12
C LEU A 38 -11.30 9.31 7.30
N HIS A 39 -10.18 8.63 7.54
CA HIS A 39 -10.12 7.17 7.76
C HIS A 39 -9.67 6.79 9.17
N ASP A 40 -9.52 7.76 10.07
CA ASP A 40 -9.20 7.47 11.48
C ASP A 40 -10.44 7.04 12.25
N GLY A 41 -10.31 5.96 13.03
CA GLY A 41 -11.38 5.49 13.89
C GLY A 41 -11.74 4.01 13.71
N ASP A 42 -12.89 3.64 14.25
CA ASP A 42 -13.46 2.29 14.11
C ASP A 42 -14.06 2.10 12.71
N PRO A 43 -13.67 1.05 11.94
CA PRO A 43 -14.13 0.84 10.59
C PRO A 43 -15.65 0.72 10.45
N LYS A 44 -16.30 0.03 11.38
CA LYS A 44 -17.76 -0.08 11.38
C LYS A 44 -18.43 1.26 11.60
N ALA A 45 -17.93 2.05 12.54
CA ALA A 45 -18.48 3.39 12.80
C ALA A 45 -18.30 4.32 11.58
N LEU A 46 -17.16 4.22 10.88
CA LEU A 46 -16.90 4.97 9.65
C LEU A 46 -17.80 4.53 8.49
N ARG A 47 -18.18 3.24 8.41
CA ARG A 47 -19.16 2.76 7.42
C ARG A 47 -20.58 3.20 7.77
N ASP A 48 -20.97 3.09 9.04
CA ASP A 48 -22.32 3.46 9.49
C ASP A 48 -22.57 4.98 9.36
N ASN A 49 -21.53 5.79 9.54
CA ASN A 49 -21.57 7.25 9.44
C ASN A 49 -20.36 7.79 8.69
N PRO A 50 -20.33 7.71 7.35
CA PRO A 50 -19.21 8.20 6.56
C PRO A 50 -18.91 9.66 6.85
N PRO A 51 -17.64 10.03 7.08
CA PRO A 51 -17.25 11.40 7.34
C PRO A 51 -17.68 12.35 6.22
N ALA A 52 -18.13 13.55 6.59
CA ALA A 52 -18.41 14.60 5.60
C ALA A 52 -17.16 14.90 4.77
N GLY A 53 -17.32 15.04 3.46
CA GLY A 53 -16.21 15.27 2.53
C GLY A 53 -15.45 14.01 2.10
N LEU A 54 -15.82 12.82 2.57
CA LEU A 54 -15.13 11.58 2.16
C LEU A 54 -15.03 11.44 0.64
N GLY A 55 -16.10 11.72 -0.09
CA GLY A 55 -16.12 11.61 -1.54
C GLY A 55 -15.25 12.65 -2.28
N GLU A 56 -14.85 13.73 -1.59
CA GLU A 56 -13.97 14.78 -2.11
C GLU A 56 -12.49 14.46 -1.89
N LEU A 57 -12.16 13.43 -1.08
CA LEU A 57 -10.79 13.07 -0.77
C LEU A 57 -10.02 12.73 -2.05
N SER A 58 -8.85 13.34 -2.23
CA SER A 58 -7.96 13.16 -3.38
C SER A 58 -6.67 12.41 -3.02
N LEU A 59 -6.01 11.82 -4.02
CA LEU A 59 -4.69 11.21 -3.83
C LEU A 59 -3.65 12.22 -3.34
N ASP A 60 -3.69 13.46 -3.82
CA ASP A 60 -2.76 14.49 -3.41
C ASP A 60 -2.93 14.87 -1.92
N ALA A 61 -4.19 14.92 -1.43
CA ALA A 61 -4.47 15.17 -0.01
C ALA A 61 -3.95 14.01 0.87
N ILE A 62 -4.14 12.77 0.43
CA ILE A 62 -3.61 11.59 1.12
C ILE A 62 -2.08 11.61 1.11
N TYR A 63 -1.46 11.83 -0.05
CA TYR A 63 -0.02 11.92 -0.18
C TYR A 63 0.58 12.99 0.73
N ALA A 64 0.00 14.20 0.76
CA ALA A 64 0.45 15.29 1.62
C ALA A 64 0.37 14.92 3.11
N SER A 65 -0.71 14.23 3.52
CA SER A 65 -0.88 13.76 4.91
C SER A 65 0.19 12.74 5.29
N ILE A 66 0.41 11.70 4.47
CA ILE A 66 1.42 10.66 4.73
C ILE A 66 2.83 11.25 4.67
N LYS A 67 3.11 12.12 3.69
CA LYS A 67 4.38 12.86 3.62
C LYS A 67 4.65 13.65 4.90
N SER A 68 3.63 14.31 5.46
CA SER A 68 3.76 15.02 6.74
C SER A 68 4.05 14.06 7.90
N ALA A 69 3.43 12.89 7.92
CA ALA A 69 3.68 11.86 8.94
C ALA A 69 5.13 11.34 8.90
N VAL A 70 5.72 11.15 7.70
CA VAL A 70 7.11 10.67 7.57
C VAL A 70 8.14 11.79 7.76
N ALA A 71 7.80 13.05 7.54
CA ALA A 71 8.73 14.18 7.61
C ALA A 71 9.35 14.40 9.01
N GLY A 72 8.66 13.94 10.07
CA GLY A 72 9.16 13.99 11.45
C GLY A 72 10.09 12.83 11.84
N LEU A 73 10.31 11.88 10.93
CA LEU A 73 11.08 10.65 11.16
C LEU A 73 12.45 10.74 10.48
N ASP A 74 13.40 9.94 10.97
CA ASP A 74 14.76 9.88 10.38
C ASP A 74 14.78 8.90 9.20
N LYS A 75 14.29 9.36 8.04
CA LYS A 75 14.22 8.59 6.79
C LYS A 75 13.67 7.16 7.00
N PRO A 76 12.40 7.01 7.35
CA PRO A 76 11.80 5.71 7.61
C PRO A 76 11.75 4.84 6.35
N VAL A 77 11.52 3.53 6.53
CA VAL A 77 11.02 2.65 5.46
C VAL A 77 9.51 2.76 5.43
N VAL A 78 8.92 2.82 4.24
CA VAL A 78 7.46 2.80 4.06
C VAL A 78 7.02 1.48 3.43
N ILE A 79 6.05 0.82 4.06
CA ILE A 79 5.41 -0.39 3.54
C ILE A 79 3.96 -0.04 3.20
N GLY A 80 3.60 -0.06 1.93
CA GLY A 80 2.28 0.32 1.47
C GLY A 80 1.56 -0.78 0.71
N HIS A 81 0.23 -0.85 0.87
CA HIS A 81 -0.62 -1.81 0.17
C HIS A 81 -1.52 -1.09 -0.83
N SER A 82 -1.70 -1.64 -2.03
CA SER A 82 -2.62 -1.13 -3.06
C SER A 82 -2.28 0.33 -3.43
N VAL A 83 -3.18 1.30 -3.25
CA VAL A 83 -2.89 2.74 -3.39
C VAL A 83 -1.81 3.19 -2.41
N GLY A 84 -1.76 2.62 -1.19
CA GLY A 84 -0.66 2.86 -0.25
C GLY A 84 0.70 2.44 -0.81
N GLY A 85 0.74 1.41 -1.65
CA GLY A 85 1.94 1.01 -2.39
C GLY A 85 2.39 2.06 -3.41
N LEU A 86 1.46 2.69 -4.13
CA LEU A 86 1.78 3.82 -5.00
C LEU A 86 2.31 5.02 -4.20
N ILE A 87 1.72 5.30 -3.04
CA ILE A 87 2.19 6.35 -2.13
C ILE A 87 3.62 6.05 -1.65
N ALA A 88 3.93 4.80 -1.28
CA ALA A 88 5.27 4.39 -0.89
C ALA A 88 6.29 4.62 -2.03
N GLN A 89 5.95 4.24 -3.27
CA GLN A 89 6.77 4.49 -4.44
C GLN A 89 6.97 6.00 -4.70
N LYS A 90 5.94 6.83 -4.52
CA LYS A 90 6.05 8.30 -4.66
C LYS A 90 6.94 8.93 -3.60
N LEU A 91 6.81 8.52 -2.34
CA LEU A 91 7.66 8.99 -1.24
C LEU A 91 9.13 8.63 -1.47
N LEU A 92 9.38 7.43 -2.02
CA LEU A 92 10.72 6.98 -2.39
C LEU A 92 11.31 7.85 -3.51
N ALA A 93 10.56 8.05 -4.59
CA ALA A 93 10.99 8.85 -5.75
C ALA A 93 11.24 10.31 -5.38
N ASP A 94 10.51 10.86 -4.43
CA ASP A 94 10.67 12.22 -3.91
C ASP A 94 11.77 12.33 -2.83
N GLY A 95 12.43 11.22 -2.45
CA GLY A 95 13.56 11.20 -1.51
C GLY A 95 13.17 11.42 -0.04
N HIS A 96 11.92 11.11 0.33
CA HIS A 96 11.41 11.29 1.70
C HIS A 96 11.66 10.09 2.62
N VAL A 97 12.02 8.93 2.06
CA VAL A 97 12.17 7.66 2.78
C VAL A 97 13.49 6.98 2.36
N SER A 98 14.00 6.08 3.20
CA SER A 98 15.25 5.34 2.94
C SER A 98 15.03 4.02 2.21
N GLY A 99 13.79 3.58 2.08
CA GLY A 99 13.39 2.38 1.35
C GLY A 99 11.88 2.26 1.28
N ALA A 100 11.38 1.46 0.36
CA ALA A 100 9.94 1.23 0.22
C ALA A 100 9.63 -0.23 -0.11
N VAL A 101 8.48 -0.68 0.40
CA VAL A 101 7.84 -1.95 0.00
C VAL A 101 6.45 -1.63 -0.53
N ALA A 102 6.16 -2.02 -1.76
CA ALA A 102 4.90 -1.80 -2.44
C ALA A 102 4.19 -3.14 -2.66
N ILE A 103 3.17 -3.44 -1.84
CA ILE A 103 2.45 -4.72 -1.84
C ILE A 103 1.18 -4.58 -2.68
N SER A 104 0.97 -5.46 -3.66
CA SER A 104 -0.19 -5.45 -4.57
C SER A 104 -0.50 -4.02 -5.03
N SER A 105 0.54 -3.32 -5.50
CA SER A 105 0.55 -1.87 -5.65
C SER A 105 -0.14 -1.41 -6.93
N VAL A 106 -0.91 -0.33 -6.82
CA VAL A 106 -1.28 0.45 -7.99
C VAL A 106 0.00 0.92 -8.68
N ALA A 107 0.09 0.70 -10.00
CA ALA A 107 1.23 1.11 -10.77
C ALA A 107 1.24 2.64 -11.02
N PRO A 108 2.42 3.27 -11.13
CA PRO A 108 2.52 4.67 -11.53
C PRO A 108 1.83 4.95 -12.87
N ASN A 109 1.21 6.12 -12.99
CA ASN A 109 0.49 6.52 -14.23
C ASN A 109 1.37 6.45 -15.50
N ALA A 110 2.70 6.56 -15.39
CA ALA A 110 3.61 6.40 -16.52
C ALA A 110 3.50 5.03 -17.22
N MET A 111 2.88 4.05 -16.55
CA MET A 111 2.69 2.68 -17.02
C MET A 111 1.28 2.40 -17.55
N LEU A 112 0.47 3.41 -17.82
CA LEU A 112 -0.86 3.24 -18.38
C LEU A 112 -0.77 2.64 -19.80
N ASP A 113 -0.60 1.33 -19.86
CA ASP A 113 -0.89 0.55 -21.04
C ASP A 113 -2.35 0.10 -21.00
N PHE A 114 -3.05 0.15 -22.13
CA PHE A 114 -4.51 -0.01 -22.22
C PHE A 114 -5.05 -1.42 -21.87
N ASP A 115 -4.18 -2.34 -21.47
CA ASP A 115 -4.55 -3.73 -21.11
C ASP A 115 -5.01 -3.92 -19.65
N TRP A 116 -5.30 -2.84 -18.94
CA TRP A 116 -5.73 -2.91 -17.55
C TRP A 116 -7.12 -3.55 -17.39
N GLY A 117 -7.17 -4.84 -17.09
CA GLY A 117 -8.37 -5.49 -16.57
C GLY A 117 -8.92 -4.80 -15.30
N PHE A 118 -8.01 -4.25 -14.50
CA PHE A 118 -8.28 -3.34 -13.39
C PHE A 118 -9.14 -2.14 -13.80
N ILE A 119 -8.90 -1.49 -14.95
CA ILE A 119 -9.69 -0.35 -15.42
C ILE A 119 -11.13 -0.77 -15.76
N LYS A 120 -11.35 -1.98 -16.28
CA LYS A 120 -12.71 -2.45 -16.60
C LYS A 120 -13.55 -2.65 -15.34
N ASN A 121 -12.95 -3.22 -14.28
CA ASN A 121 -13.61 -3.35 -12.97
C ASN A 121 -13.69 -2.00 -12.24
N SER A 122 -12.73 -1.12 -12.47
CA SER A 122 -12.69 0.23 -11.93
C SER A 122 -13.68 1.18 -12.60
N ALA A 123 -14.25 0.85 -13.77
CA ALA A 123 -15.20 1.70 -14.47
C ALA A 123 -16.44 2.06 -13.62
N ILE A 124 -16.85 1.14 -12.73
CA ILE A 124 -17.93 1.39 -11.77
C ILE A 124 -17.49 2.41 -10.72
N ILE A 125 -16.24 2.29 -10.21
CA ILE A 125 -15.69 3.18 -9.21
C ILE A 125 -15.39 4.55 -9.81
N THR A 126 -14.86 4.59 -11.03
CA THR A 126 -14.45 5.84 -11.70
C THR A 126 -15.55 6.55 -12.49
N ASN A 127 -16.80 6.08 -12.42
CA ASN A 127 -17.91 6.64 -13.16
C ASN A 127 -18.00 8.18 -12.99
N PRO A 128 -17.78 8.99 -14.05
CA PRO A 128 -17.73 10.45 -13.94
C PRO A 128 -19.10 11.06 -13.61
N LEU A 129 -20.20 10.34 -13.87
CA LEU A 129 -21.56 10.83 -13.61
C LEU A 129 -21.91 10.81 -12.10
N LYS A 130 -21.10 10.16 -11.29
CA LYS A 130 -21.29 10.05 -9.83
C LYS A 130 -20.66 11.20 -9.05
N GLY A 131 -19.92 12.10 -9.69
CA GLY A 131 -19.28 13.23 -9.03
C GLY A 131 -18.42 12.81 -7.83
N ASP A 132 -18.61 13.48 -6.71
CA ASP A 132 -17.90 13.25 -5.44
C ASP A 132 -18.71 12.34 -4.49
N GLU A 133 -19.66 11.55 -4.99
CA GLU A 133 -20.34 10.54 -4.19
C GLU A 133 -19.32 9.47 -3.72
N PRO A 134 -19.23 9.14 -2.42
CA PRO A 134 -18.35 8.07 -1.95
C PRO A 134 -18.67 6.73 -2.62
N VAL A 135 -17.68 5.85 -2.66
CA VAL A 135 -17.86 4.43 -2.99
C VAL A 135 -18.13 3.66 -1.72
N TYR A 136 -19.30 3.07 -1.64
CA TYR A 136 -19.71 2.28 -0.48
C TYR A 136 -19.26 0.82 -0.67
N MET A 137 -18.30 0.38 0.15
CA MET A 137 -17.89 -1.03 0.19
C MET A 137 -18.93 -1.84 0.95
N ASP A 138 -19.34 -2.96 0.40
CA ASP A 138 -20.18 -3.95 1.07
C ASP A 138 -19.45 -5.29 1.22
N ALA A 139 -19.95 -6.16 2.11
CA ALA A 139 -19.31 -7.43 2.43
C ALA A 139 -19.21 -8.37 1.21
N LYS A 140 -20.18 -8.34 0.29
CA LYS A 140 -20.18 -9.18 -0.91
C LYS A 140 -19.08 -8.73 -1.89
N THR A 141 -18.96 -7.43 -2.11
CA THR A 141 -17.90 -6.84 -2.95
C THR A 141 -16.53 -7.06 -2.32
N PHE A 142 -16.42 -6.89 -1.00
CA PHE A 142 -15.19 -7.16 -0.27
C PHE A 142 -14.75 -8.61 -0.43
N HIS A 143 -15.63 -9.60 -0.20
CA HIS A 143 -15.31 -11.01 -0.42
C HIS A 143 -15.01 -11.31 -1.89
N GLY A 144 -15.87 -10.88 -2.80
CA GLY A 144 -15.80 -11.30 -4.21
C GLY A 144 -14.63 -10.73 -5.00
N SER A 145 -14.02 -9.63 -4.54
CA SER A 145 -12.96 -8.95 -5.28
C SER A 145 -11.72 -8.68 -4.43
N PHE A 146 -11.91 -8.20 -3.19
CA PHE A 146 -10.81 -7.75 -2.33
C PHE A 146 -10.18 -8.93 -1.56
N ALA A 147 -11.02 -9.82 -1.03
CA ALA A 147 -10.64 -10.97 -0.20
C ALA A 147 -11.09 -12.30 -0.84
N ASN A 148 -10.93 -12.43 -2.15
CA ASN A 148 -11.40 -13.55 -2.98
C ASN A 148 -10.79 -14.91 -2.62
N THR A 149 -9.68 -14.92 -1.90
CA THR A 149 -9.01 -16.14 -1.40
C THR A 149 -9.55 -16.61 -0.05
N LEU A 150 -10.33 -15.79 0.66
CA LEU A 150 -10.93 -16.16 1.94
C LEU A 150 -12.24 -16.93 1.76
N SER A 151 -12.62 -17.72 2.78
CA SER A 151 -14.01 -18.18 2.87
C SER A 151 -14.94 -17.00 3.14
N GLU A 152 -16.21 -17.12 2.76
CA GLU A 152 -17.22 -16.07 2.99
C GLU A 152 -17.31 -15.66 4.47
N GLU A 153 -17.22 -16.65 5.38
CA GLU A 153 -17.24 -16.41 6.82
C GLU A 153 -16.04 -15.58 7.29
N HIS A 154 -14.83 -15.94 6.85
CA HIS A 154 -13.62 -15.18 7.19
C HIS A 154 -13.63 -13.79 6.57
N ALA A 155 -14.05 -13.67 5.31
CA ALA A 155 -14.17 -12.38 4.65
C ALA A 155 -15.16 -11.45 5.37
N ALA A 156 -16.26 -11.99 5.88
CA ALA A 156 -17.23 -11.20 6.66
C ALA A 156 -16.61 -10.67 7.98
N VAL A 157 -15.83 -11.49 8.67
CA VAL A 157 -15.11 -11.06 9.89
C VAL A 157 -14.10 -9.95 9.57
N GLU A 158 -13.30 -10.13 8.53
CA GLU A 158 -12.29 -9.14 8.15
C GLU A 158 -12.91 -7.85 7.59
N PHE A 159 -14.05 -7.95 6.89
CA PHE A 159 -14.83 -6.79 6.47
C PHE A 159 -15.27 -5.94 7.67
N GLU A 160 -15.82 -6.57 8.71
CA GLU A 160 -16.24 -5.82 9.92
C GLU A 160 -15.07 -5.14 10.61
N LYS A 161 -13.91 -5.78 10.66
CA LYS A 161 -12.71 -5.28 11.34
C LYS A 161 -12.00 -4.15 10.61
N THR A 162 -11.94 -4.18 9.28
CA THR A 162 -10.97 -3.37 8.53
C THR A 162 -11.56 -2.54 7.40
N ALA A 163 -12.73 -2.94 6.86
CA ALA A 163 -13.25 -2.28 5.67
C ALA A 163 -13.87 -0.91 5.98
N THR A 164 -13.63 0.04 5.08
CA THR A 164 -14.20 1.40 5.09
C THR A 164 -14.87 1.71 3.75
N HIS A 165 -15.52 2.85 3.65
CA HIS A 165 -15.90 3.46 2.37
C HIS A 165 -14.78 4.36 1.89
N ASP A 166 -14.82 4.80 0.61
CA ASP A 166 -13.71 5.60 0.06
C ASP A 166 -14.16 6.57 -1.03
N SER A 167 -13.23 7.40 -1.49
CA SER A 167 -13.44 8.39 -2.54
C SER A 167 -13.12 7.84 -3.93
N ARG A 168 -14.00 8.12 -4.90
CA ARG A 168 -13.75 7.85 -6.33
C ARG A 168 -12.56 8.64 -6.87
N ASN A 169 -12.33 9.84 -6.31
CA ASN A 169 -11.29 10.74 -6.76
C ASN A 169 -9.91 10.14 -6.54
N VAL A 170 -9.70 9.39 -5.45
CA VAL A 170 -8.41 8.73 -5.20
C VAL A 170 -7.99 7.85 -6.38
N LEU A 171 -8.90 7.02 -6.90
CA LEU A 171 -8.58 6.14 -8.02
C LEU A 171 -8.46 6.91 -9.36
N ARG A 172 -9.29 7.93 -9.56
CA ARG A 172 -9.17 8.82 -10.73
C ARG A 172 -7.83 9.53 -10.77
N ASP A 173 -7.37 10.00 -9.61
CA ASP A 173 -6.09 10.69 -9.45
C ASP A 173 -4.90 9.74 -9.68
N CYS A 174 -5.00 8.47 -9.26
CA CYS A 174 -3.98 7.45 -9.57
C CYS A 174 -3.76 7.32 -11.09
N MET A 175 -4.83 7.44 -11.89
CA MET A 175 -4.78 7.40 -13.35
C MET A 175 -4.41 8.76 -13.98
N GLY A 176 -4.39 9.82 -13.18
CA GLY A 176 -4.07 11.19 -13.58
C GLY A 176 -2.60 11.57 -13.34
N SER A 177 -2.35 12.88 -13.37
CA SER A 177 -1.02 13.45 -13.11
C SER A 177 -0.51 13.16 -11.69
N SER A 178 -1.40 13.05 -10.71
CA SER A 178 -1.06 12.76 -9.31
C SER A 178 -0.47 11.35 -9.13
N GLY A 179 -0.79 10.40 -10.02
CA GLY A 179 -0.21 9.04 -10.04
C GLY A 179 1.15 8.94 -10.73
N LYS A 180 1.72 10.03 -11.25
CA LYS A 180 2.99 9.98 -11.98
C LYS A 180 4.19 9.81 -11.06
N ILE A 181 5.13 8.96 -11.50
CA ILE A 181 6.48 8.80 -10.93
C ILE A 181 7.47 8.78 -12.10
N ASP A 182 8.61 9.42 -11.96
CA ASP A 182 9.74 9.29 -12.89
C ASP A 182 10.55 8.05 -12.52
N LEU A 183 10.30 6.96 -13.23
CA LEU A 183 10.89 5.63 -12.96
C LEU A 183 12.35 5.50 -13.43
N SER A 184 12.87 6.48 -14.16
CA SER A 184 14.26 6.49 -14.64
C SER A 184 15.27 7.03 -13.60
N ARG A 185 14.77 7.69 -12.56
CA ARG A 185 15.63 8.34 -11.55
C ARG A 185 16.24 7.31 -10.59
N PRO A 186 17.47 7.56 -10.09
CA PRO A 186 18.02 6.83 -8.97
C PRO A 186 17.10 6.91 -7.76
N HIS A 187 16.97 5.81 -7.04
CA HIS A 187 16.14 5.72 -5.82
C HIS A 187 16.77 4.78 -4.79
N GLU A 188 16.35 4.91 -3.57
CA GLU A 188 16.67 4.01 -2.47
C GLU A 188 16.02 2.62 -2.69
N PRO A 189 16.40 1.56 -1.95
CA PRO A 189 15.87 0.21 -2.19
C PRO A 189 14.33 0.14 -2.24
N LEU A 190 13.83 -0.57 -3.25
CA LEU A 190 12.40 -0.81 -3.50
C LEU A 190 12.13 -2.30 -3.63
N LEU A 191 11.15 -2.82 -2.91
CA LEU A 191 10.59 -4.15 -3.10
C LEU A 191 9.14 -4.04 -3.57
N LEU A 192 8.82 -4.71 -4.69
CA LEU A 192 7.45 -4.93 -5.11
C LEU A 192 7.02 -6.36 -4.75
N VAL A 193 5.84 -6.49 -4.15
CA VAL A 193 5.25 -7.76 -3.73
C VAL A 193 3.90 -7.94 -4.41
N ALA A 194 3.62 -9.12 -4.93
CA ALA A 194 2.37 -9.44 -5.59
C ALA A 194 1.76 -10.75 -5.06
N GLY A 195 0.43 -10.85 -5.12
CA GLY A 195 -0.30 -12.09 -4.91
C GLY A 195 -0.70 -12.74 -6.24
N GLU A 196 -0.44 -14.03 -6.43
CA GLU A 196 -0.77 -14.78 -7.66
C GLU A 196 -2.27 -14.73 -7.99
N LYS A 197 -3.13 -14.70 -6.97
CA LYS A 197 -4.59 -14.72 -7.08
C LYS A 197 -5.23 -13.33 -6.91
N ASP A 198 -4.45 -12.28 -7.01
CA ASP A 198 -4.95 -10.91 -6.93
C ASP A 198 -5.80 -10.59 -8.17
N GLU A 199 -7.12 -10.44 -8.00
CA GLU A 199 -8.06 -10.11 -9.07
C GLU A 199 -8.28 -8.61 -9.24
N ILE A 200 -7.75 -7.79 -8.32
CA ILE A 200 -7.81 -6.31 -8.38
C ILE A 200 -6.58 -5.78 -9.10
N ILE A 201 -5.38 -6.13 -8.62
CA ILE A 201 -4.11 -5.75 -9.22
C ILE A 201 -3.30 -7.01 -9.52
N PRO A 202 -3.49 -7.61 -10.70
CA PRO A 202 -2.85 -8.88 -11.05
C PRO A 202 -1.33 -8.86 -10.89
N ALA A 203 -0.75 -10.03 -10.59
CA ALA A 203 0.68 -10.17 -10.33
C ALA A 203 1.55 -9.73 -11.53
N ASP A 204 1.09 -9.97 -12.75
CA ASP A 204 1.78 -9.55 -13.98
C ASP A 204 1.85 -8.01 -14.12
N LEU A 205 0.87 -7.29 -13.58
CA LEU A 205 0.90 -5.82 -13.53
C LEU A 205 1.95 -5.32 -12.52
N ASN A 206 2.07 -5.98 -11.36
CA ASN A 206 3.13 -5.67 -10.40
C ASN A 206 4.52 -6.03 -10.96
N GLU A 207 4.64 -7.12 -11.72
CA GLU A 207 5.88 -7.47 -12.41
C GLU A 207 6.24 -6.46 -13.50
N LYS A 208 5.26 -5.95 -14.26
CA LYS A 208 5.46 -4.86 -15.21
C LYS A 208 5.90 -3.57 -14.49
N ASN A 209 5.32 -3.25 -13.34
CA ASN A 209 5.73 -2.13 -12.51
C ASN A 209 7.20 -2.27 -12.08
N PHE A 210 7.60 -3.44 -11.60
CA PHE A 210 8.99 -3.75 -11.29
C PHE A 210 9.92 -3.52 -12.49
N LYS A 211 9.59 -4.09 -13.67
CA LYS A 211 10.39 -4.00 -14.89
C LYS A 211 10.49 -2.58 -15.47
N ALA A 212 9.60 -1.68 -15.09
CA ALA A 212 9.59 -0.30 -15.56
C ALA A 212 10.59 0.61 -14.81
N TYR A 213 11.14 0.16 -13.69
CA TYR A 213 12.24 0.85 -13.02
C TYR A 213 13.54 0.61 -13.78
N GLU A 214 14.02 1.62 -14.49
CA GLU A 214 15.14 1.50 -15.46
C GLU A 214 16.52 1.76 -14.83
N ASN A 215 16.58 2.33 -13.62
CA ASN A 215 17.85 2.69 -13.00
C ASN A 215 18.58 1.47 -12.45
N THR A 216 19.59 0.99 -13.19
CA THR A 216 20.40 -0.20 -12.82
C THR A 216 21.35 0.02 -11.63
N GLY A 217 21.50 1.26 -11.16
CA GLY A 217 22.30 1.60 -9.98
C GLY A 217 21.49 1.52 -8.67
N SER A 218 20.16 1.42 -8.77
CA SER A 218 19.25 1.28 -7.63
C SER A 218 18.86 -0.17 -7.42
N VAL A 219 18.58 -0.54 -6.16
CA VAL A 219 18.06 -1.87 -5.84
C VAL A 219 16.55 -1.86 -6.06
N THR A 220 16.08 -2.68 -6.98
CA THR A 220 14.66 -2.94 -7.20
C THR A 220 14.45 -4.45 -7.23
N ASP A 221 13.62 -4.96 -6.33
CA ASP A 221 13.34 -6.39 -6.21
C ASP A 221 11.85 -6.66 -6.42
N PHE A 222 11.52 -7.89 -6.82
CA PHE A 222 10.15 -8.35 -7.01
C PHE A 222 9.95 -9.73 -6.39
N ARG A 223 8.81 -9.92 -5.72
CA ARG A 223 8.39 -11.22 -5.20
C ARG A 223 6.91 -11.45 -5.41
N GLU A 224 6.57 -12.53 -6.10
CA GLU A 224 5.21 -13.07 -6.18
C GLU A 224 5.01 -14.16 -5.12
N PHE A 225 3.85 -14.13 -4.44
CA PHE A 225 3.44 -15.15 -3.49
C PHE A 225 2.31 -15.99 -4.06
N PRO A 226 2.48 -17.33 -4.12
CA PRO A 226 1.45 -18.23 -4.65
C PRO A 226 0.23 -18.26 -3.75
N ASN A 227 -0.94 -18.44 -4.37
CA ASN A 227 -2.25 -18.56 -3.71
C ASN A 227 -2.66 -17.34 -2.84
N ARG A 228 -2.06 -16.17 -3.02
CA ARG A 228 -2.41 -14.92 -2.33
C ARG A 228 -3.28 -14.04 -3.20
N GLY A 229 -4.36 -13.47 -2.61
CA GLY A 229 -5.24 -12.50 -3.25
C GLY A 229 -4.82 -11.06 -2.99
N HIS A 230 -5.74 -10.10 -3.27
CA HIS A 230 -5.49 -8.69 -2.99
C HIS A 230 -5.37 -8.42 -1.48
N TYR A 231 -6.09 -9.18 -0.64
CA TYR A 231 -6.02 -9.06 0.82
C TYR A 231 -4.79 -9.75 1.44
N ILE A 232 -3.70 -9.85 0.69
CA ILE A 232 -2.42 -10.52 1.06
C ILE A 232 -1.89 -10.11 2.44
N CYS A 233 -2.16 -8.88 2.89
CA CYS A 233 -1.70 -8.37 4.17
C CYS A 233 -2.53 -8.86 5.37
N GLY A 234 -3.74 -9.38 5.16
CA GLY A 234 -4.64 -9.79 6.23
C GLY A 234 -5.14 -11.24 6.13
N GLU A 235 -4.92 -11.92 5.01
CA GLU A 235 -5.34 -13.31 4.84
C GLU A 235 -4.48 -14.30 5.65
N PRO A 236 -4.98 -15.50 6.01
CA PRO A 236 -4.21 -16.50 6.72
C PRO A 236 -2.86 -16.80 6.06
N GLY A 237 -1.77 -16.76 6.85
CA GLY A 237 -0.40 -16.92 6.37
C GLY A 237 0.25 -15.61 5.88
N TRP A 238 -0.33 -14.46 6.18
CA TRP A 238 0.30 -13.14 5.95
C TRP A 238 1.69 -13.06 6.61
N GLU A 239 1.95 -13.85 7.65
CA GLU A 239 3.24 -13.91 8.36
C GLU A 239 4.38 -14.37 7.44
N GLU A 240 4.10 -15.21 6.42
CA GLU A 240 5.10 -15.61 5.42
C GLU A 240 5.56 -14.39 4.59
N VAL A 241 4.61 -13.54 4.20
CA VAL A 241 4.89 -12.31 3.47
C VAL A 241 5.68 -11.33 4.34
N ALA A 242 5.25 -11.15 5.59
CA ALA A 242 5.92 -10.29 6.55
C ALA A 242 7.36 -10.79 6.86
N ALA A 243 7.57 -12.10 7.01
CA ALA A 243 8.89 -12.70 7.23
C ALA A 243 9.83 -12.50 6.03
N TYR A 244 9.31 -12.62 4.80
CA TYR A 244 10.09 -12.33 3.60
C TYR A 244 10.53 -10.86 3.54
N ILE A 245 9.61 -9.94 3.85
CA ILE A 245 9.90 -8.50 3.88
C ILE A 245 10.93 -8.18 4.97
N ASP A 246 10.80 -8.75 6.17
CA ASP A 246 11.79 -8.60 7.23
C ASP A 246 13.20 -9.06 6.78
N GLY A 247 13.30 -10.22 6.13
CA GLY A 247 14.55 -10.71 5.55
C GLY A 247 15.13 -9.77 4.48
N TRP A 248 14.27 -9.19 3.63
CA TRP A 248 14.67 -8.20 2.64
C TRP A 248 15.15 -6.89 3.29
N LEU A 249 14.48 -6.43 4.33
CA LEU A 249 14.89 -5.26 5.11
C LEU A 249 16.29 -5.45 5.70
N GLN A 250 16.56 -6.61 6.30
CA GLN A 250 17.88 -6.95 6.86
C GLN A 250 18.97 -7.01 5.79
N GLN A 251 18.69 -7.61 4.63
CA GLN A 251 19.62 -7.66 3.49
C GLN A 251 19.98 -6.28 2.96
N ASN A 252 19.06 -5.33 3.00
CA ASN A 252 19.26 -3.95 2.60
C ASN A 252 19.69 -3.01 3.74
N ARG A 253 20.13 -3.59 4.90
CA ARG A 253 20.66 -2.88 6.06
C ARG A 253 19.66 -1.98 6.78
N PHE A 254 18.38 -2.33 6.73
CA PHE A 254 17.31 -1.74 7.54
C PHE A 254 17.09 -2.51 8.83
N ASP A 255 18.17 -3.06 9.42
CA ASP A 255 18.12 -3.82 10.63
C ASP A 255 17.92 -2.93 11.89
N VAL A 256 17.57 -3.58 12.98
CA VAL A 256 17.21 -2.91 14.24
C VAL A 256 18.41 -2.22 14.90
N ASP A 257 19.64 -2.56 14.52
CA ASP A 257 20.84 -2.11 15.22
C ASP A 257 21.89 -1.49 14.27
N ASN A 258 21.57 -0.30 13.72
CA ASN A 258 22.52 0.51 12.93
C ASN A 258 23.74 1.03 13.75
N ARG A 259 23.88 0.67 15.04
CA ARG A 259 24.97 1.14 15.90
C ARG A 259 26.24 0.28 15.88
N ILE A 260 26.20 -0.90 15.23
CA ILE A 260 27.34 -1.83 15.26
C ILE A 260 28.30 -1.65 14.06
N TYR A 261 27.92 -0.95 13.02
CA TYR A 261 28.72 -0.81 11.78
C TYR A 261 29.07 0.61 11.38
N ALA A 262 29.22 1.55 12.31
CA ALA A 262 29.99 2.75 12.01
C ALA A 262 31.46 2.33 11.85
N PRO A 263 32.11 2.44 10.67
CA PRO A 263 33.54 2.22 10.57
C PRO A 263 34.21 3.24 11.49
N SER A 264 34.97 2.73 12.46
CA SER A 264 35.87 3.58 13.26
C SER A 264 36.73 4.36 12.29
N ALA A 265 36.54 5.67 12.27
CA ALA A 265 37.46 6.58 11.59
C ALA A 265 38.86 6.39 12.20
N ILE A 266 39.77 5.84 11.40
CA ILE A 266 41.21 5.85 11.65
C ILE A 266 41.78 7.08 10.98
#